data_18517b3c83e1ebcb6686748e38ee56ca
#
_entry.id   18517b3c83e1ebcb6686748e38ee56ca
#
_cell.length_a   1.000
_cell.length_b   1.000
_cell.length_c   1.000
_cell.angle_alpha   90.00
_cell.angle_beta   90.00
_cell.angle_gamma   90.00
#
_symmetry.space_group_name_H-M   'P 1'
#
loop_
_entity.id
_entity.type
_entity.pdbx_description
1 polymer ?
#
loop_
_entity_poly.entity_id
_entity_poly.type
_entity_poly.pdbx_seq_one_letter_code
_entity_poly.pdbx_strand_id
1 'polypeptide(L)'
;MKARVSWDKDLTFTGTTDSGYKTVMDGSGNAVSPMESVLIAVGACSSVDVVDILKKGRFNIEACNCELEAERAEEPPRVFTKIHAHYMVSGEGISEKALARAVQLSAEKYCSVMLMLTGNVDITTSYTLV
;
A
#
# COMPACT_ATOMS: atom_id res chain seq x y z
N MET A 1 -11.41 -13.75 -9.82
CA MET A 1 -11.00 -13.42 -8.45
C MET A 1 -12.24 -13.36 -7.56
N LYS A 2 -12.21 -14.04 -6.41
CA LYS A 2 -13.35 -14.08 -5.48
C LYS A 2 -12.84 -13.99 -4.04
N ALA A 3 -13.66 -13.45 -3.17
CA ALA A 3 -13.40 -13.43 -1.74
C ALA A 3 -14.70 -13.58 -0.97
N ARG A 4 -14.59 -14.06 0.26
CA ARG A 4 -15.70 -14.15 1.20
C ARG A 4 -15.33 -13.42 2.48
N VAL A 5 -16.26 -12.65 3.00
CA VAL A 5 -16.12 -12.01 4.30
C VAL A 5 -17.18 -12.58 5.23
N SER A 6 -16.74 -13.15 6.34
CA SER A 6 -17.61 -13.78 7.32
C SER A 6 -17.53 -13.04 8.65
N TRP A 7 -18.69 -12.79 9.24
CA TRP A 7 -18.79 -12.21 10.56
C TRP A 7 -18.47 -13.27 11.63
N ASP A 8 -17.54 -12.94 12.51
CA ASP A 8 -17.16 -13.85 13.60
C ASP A 8 -17.90 -13.52 14.89
N LYS A 9 -17.69 -12.32 15.40
CA LYS A 9 -18.35 -11.78 16.59
C LYS A 9 -18.17 -10.27 16.64
N ASP A 10 -19.00 -9.57 17.39
CA ASP A 10 -18.93 -8.10 17.58
C ASP A 10 -18.79 -7.39 16.24
N LEU A 11 -17.67 -6.73 15.95
CA LEU A 11 -17.36 -6.10 14.66
C LEU A 11 -16.14 -6.74 14.00
N THR A 12 -15.86 -7.99 14.35
CA THR A 12 -14.72 -8.76 13.82
C THR A 12 -15.17 -9.64 12.67
N PHE A 13 -14.44 -9.58 11.57
CA PHE A 13 -14.69 -10.31 10.34
C PHE A 13 -13.45 -11.03 9.86
N THR A 14 -13.63 -12.18 9.24
CA THR A 14 -12.56 -12.89 8.55
C THR A 14 -12.80 -12.85 7.04
N GLY A 15 -11.83 -12.34 6.32
CA GLY A 15 -11.79 -12.37 4.85
C GLY A 15 -11.02 -13.61 4.40
N THR A 16 -11.54 -14.30 3.39
CA THR A 16 -10.89 -15.48 2.79
C THR A 16 -10.91 -15.32 1.28
N THR A 17 -9.74 -15.44 0.66
CA THR A 17 -9.60 -15.41 -0.79
C THR A 17 -9.94 -16.77 -1.38
N ASP A 18 -10.24 -16.83 -2.69
CA ASP A 18 -10.46 -18.11 -3.38
C ASP A 18 -9.20 -18.99 -3.44
N SER A 19 -8.01 -18.41 -3.22
CA SER A 19 -6.75 -19.14 -3.06
C SER A 19 -6.53 -19.68 -1.64
N GLY A 20 -7.43 -19.40 -0.69
CA GLY A 20 -7.40 -19.96 0.66
C GLY A 20 -6.71 -19.12 1.72
N TYR A 21 -6.20 -17.93 1.38
CA TYR A 21 -5.56 -17.04 2.36
C TYR A 21 -6.60 -16.28 3.16
N LYS A 22 -6.29 -16.04 4.44
CA LYS A 22 -7.19 -15.38 5.38
C LYS A 22 -6.60 -14.10 5.95
N THR A 23 -7.46 -13.15 6.24
CA THR A 23 -7.12 -11.93 6.99
C THR A 23 -8.27 -11.59 7.93
N VAL A 24 -7.94 -11.05 9.10
CA VAL A 24 -8.92 -10.62 10.10
C VAL A 24 -8.97 -9.11 10.12
N MET A 25 -10.17 -8.55 10.12
CA MET A 25 -10.41 -7.12 10.26
C MET A 25 -11.43 -6.86 11.34
N ASP A 26 -11.32 -5.72 12.02
CA ASP A 26 -12.24 -5.36 13.08
C ASP A 26 -12.58 -3.87 13.04
N GLY A 27 -13.87 -3.57 13.20
CA GLY A 27 -14.37 -2.19 13.18
C GLY A 27 -14.30 -1.47 14.52
N SER A 28 -13.88 -2.16 15.60
CA SER A 28 -13.85 -1.60 16.96
C SER A 28 -12.45 -1.49 17.58
N GLY A 29 -11.40 -1.76 16.81
CA GLY A 29 -10.01 -1.56 17.23
C GLY A 29 -9.32 -2.79 17.80
N ASN A 30 -9.90 -3.98 17.72
CA ASN A 30 -9.30 -5.22 18.21
C ASN A 30 -8.38 -5.90 17.16
N ALA A 31 -8.42 -5.45 15.94
CA ALA A 31 -7.56 -5.88 14.85
C ALA A 31 -7.46 -4.72 13.83
N VAL A 32 -6.73 -4.93 12.74
CA VAL A 32 -6.65 -3.93 11.69
C VAL A 32 -8.05 -3.58 11.17
N SER A 33 -8.33 -2.29 11.01
CA SER A 33 -9.64 -1.86 10.48
C SER A 33 -9.69 -2.01 8.95
N PRO A 34 -10.88 -2.06 8.35
CA PRO A 34 -11.00 -2.04 6.89
C PRO A 34 -10.28 -0.86 6.23
N MET A 35 -10.39 0.34 6.80
CA MET A 35 -9.71 1.52 6.25
C MET A 35 -8.20 1.43 6.40
N GLU A 36 -7.71 0.94 7.53
CA GLU A 36 -6.27 0.67 7.70
C GLU A 36 -5.78 -0.38 6.70
N SER A 37 -6.60 -1.38 6.39
CA SER A 37 -6.27 -2.40 5.39
C SER A 37 -6.12 -1.81 3.99
N VAL A 38 -6.95 -0.83 3.63
CA VAL A 38 -6.81 -0.09 2.37
C VAL A 38 -5.49 0.67 2.34
N LEU A 39 -5.15 1.35 3.43
CA LEU A 39 -3.89 2.08 3.54
C LEU A 39 -2.68 1.15 3.42
N ILE A 40 -2.70 0.02 4.12
CA ILE A 40 -1.66 -1.01 4.01
C ILE A 40 -1.56 -1.53 2.57
N ALA A 41 -2.70 -1.74 1.90
CA ALA A 41 -2.73 -2.19 0.51
C ALA A 41 -2.07 -1.18 -0.45
N VAL A 42 -2.25 0.12 -0.21
CA VAL A 42 -1.55 1.17 -0.98
C VAL A 42 -0.04 0.99 -0.87
N GLY A 43 0.47 0.84 0.34
CA GLY A 43 1.89 0.64 0.59
C GLY A 43 2.43 -0.65 -0.01
N ALA A 44 1.74 -1.77 0.23
CA ALA A 44 2.17 -3.08 -0.24
C ALA A 44 2.14 -3.17 -1.78
N CYS A 45 1.06 -2.76 -2.41
CA CYS A 45 0.90 -2.83 -3.86
C CYS A 45 1.98 -2.00 -4.57
N SER A 46 2.21 -0.78 -4.12
CA SER A 46 3.23 0.08 -4.71
C SER A 46 4.65 -0.40 -4.41
N SER A 47 4.90 -0.96 -3.23
CA SER A 47 6.20 -1.52 -2.88
C SER A 47 6.57 -2.75 -3.71
N VAL A 48 5.59 -3.58 -4.07
CA VAL A 48 5.80 -4.69 -5.03
C VAL A 48 6.38 -4.16 -6.33
N ASP A 49 5.81 -3.09 -6.88
CA ASP A 49 6.31 -2.49 -8.11
C ASP A 49 7.73 -1.93 -7.95
N VAL A 50 7.98 -1.20 -6.87
CA VAL A 50 9.30 -0.62 -6.61
C VAL A 50 10.37 -1.71 -6.57
N VAL A 51 10.11 -2.78 -5.83
CA VAL A 51 11.04 -3.92 -5.72
C VAL A 51 11.22 -4.60 -7.08
N ASP A 52 10.13 -4.88 -7.78
CA ASP A 52 10.17 -5.58 -9.07
C ASP A 52 10.92 -4.76 -10.14
N ILE A 53 10.64 -3.47 -10.22
CA ILE A 53 11.30 -2.58 -11.19
C ILE A 53 12.81 -2.51 -10.92
N LEU A 54 13.20 -2.36 -9.65
CA LEU A 54 14.62 -2.32 -9.28
C LEU A 54 15.32 -3.65 -9.55
N LYS A 55 14.66 -4.78 -9.26
CA LYS A 55 15.21 -6.12 -9.59
C LYS A 55 15.39 -6.30 -11.09
N LYS A 56 14.43 -5.88 -11.89
CA LYS A 56 14.54 -5.93 -13.36
C LYS A 56 15.64 -5.03 -13.88
N GLY A 57 15.94 -3.94 -13.18
CA GLY A 57 17.10 -3.08 -13.43
C GLY A 57 18.42 -3.69 -12.97
N ARG A 58 18.42 -4.93 -12.46
CA ARG A 58 19.60 -5.66 -11.95
C ARG A 58 20.22 -5.05 -10.70
N PHE A 59 19.46 -4.31 -9.93
CA PHE A 59 19.89 -3.82 -8.62
C PHE A 59 19.67 -4.90 -7.57
N ASN A 60 20.59 -4.96 -6.61
CA ASN A 60 20.53 -5.90 -5.49
C ASN A 60 19.88 -5.20 -4.28
N ILE A 61 18.58 -5.39 -4.11
CA ILE A 61 17.82 -4.78 -3.02
C ILE A 61 17.99 -5.58 -1.75
N GLU A 62 18.32 -4.91 -0.66
CA GLU A 62 18.42 -5.51 0.68
C GLU A 62 17.17 -5.28 1.51
N ALA A 63 16.57 -4.09 1.43
CA ALA A 63 15.36 -3.75 2.16
C ALA A 63 14.51 -2.74 1.39
N CYS A 64 13.21 -2.84 1.58
CA CYS A 64 12.24 -1.87 1.10
C CYS A 64 11.16 -1.72 2.17
N ASN A 65 11.05 -0.51 2.73
CA ASN A 65 10.00 -0.17 3.68
C ASN A 65 9.19 0.98 3.12
N CYS A 66 7.92 1.00 3.43
CA CYS A 66 7.03 2.10 3.06
C CYS A 66 6.29 2.59 4.29
N GLU A 67 6.49 3.84 4.62
CA GLU A 67 5.73 4.52 5.66
C GLU A 67 4.60 5.32 5.02
N LEU A 68 3.42 5.22 5.62
CA LEU A 68 2.22 5.83 5.07
C LEU A 68 1.59 6.76 6.10
N GLU A 69 1.20 7.94 5.64
CA GLU A 69 0.40 8.88 6.41
C GLU A 69 -0.86 9.21 5.61
N ALA A 70 -1.99 9.26 6.29
CA ALA A 70 -3.26 9.54 5.64
C ALA A 70 -4.10 10.51 6.43
N GLU A 71 -4.88 11.31 5.71
CA GLU A 71 -5.92 12.15 6.27
C GLU A 71 -7.27 11.64 5.78
N ARG A 72 -8.27 11.71 6.66
CA ARG A 72 -9.65 11.32 6.36
C ARG A 72 -10.57 12.53 6.46
N ALA A 73 -11.67 12.49 5.73
CA ALA A 73 -12.71 13.50 5.86
C ALA A 73 -13.26 13.54 7.29
N GLU A 74 -13.62 14.72 7.78
CA GLU A 74 -14.18 14.90 9.12
C GLU A 74 -15.60 14.35 9.22
N GLU A 75 -16.38 14.52 8.14
CA GLU A 75 -17.77 14.07 8.07
C GLU A 75 -17.90 12.64 7.57
N PRO A 76 -18.85 11.85 8.11
CA PRO A 76 -19.15 10.54 7.56
C PRO A 76 -19.52 10.62 6.07
N PRO A 77 -19.05 9.66 5.25
CA PRO A 77 -18.41 8.39 5.62
C PRO A 77 -16.88 8.42 5.80
N ARG A 78 -16.28 9.50 6.16
CA ARG A 78 -14.87 9.67 6.51
C ARG A 78 -13.89 8.95 5.57
N VAL A 79 -14.04 9.20 4.28
CA VAL A 79 -13.15 8.67 3.24
C VAL A 79 -11.73 9.23 3.38
N PHE A 80 -10.74 8.55 2.82
CA PHE A 80 -9.41 9.15 2.69
C PHE A 80 -9.46 10.36 1.76
N THR A 81 -8.83 11.45 2.18
CA THR A 81 -8.67 12.67 1.38
C THR A 81 -7.25 12.83 0.88
N LYS A 82 -6.27 12.40 1.68
CA LYS A 82 -4.85 12.44 1.34
C LYS A 82 -4.15 11.18 1.82
N ILE A 83 -3.21 10.68 1.02
CA ILE A 83 -2.30 9.60 1.40
C ILE A 83 -0.90 9.99 0.92
N HIS A 84 0.07 9.93 1.82
CA HIS A 84 1.48 10.10 1.47
C HIS A 84 2.22 8.79 1.74
N ALA A 85 2.93 8.28 0.74
CA ALA A 85 3.75 7.08 0.83
C ALA A 85 5.23 7.44 0.70
N HIS A 86 6.01 7.14 1.73
CA HIS A 86 7.45 7.37 1.76
C HIS A 86 8.19 6.04 1.73
N TYR A 87 9.03 5.83 0.71
CA TYR A 87 9.77 4.58 0.51
C TYR A 87 11.20 4.74 1.01
N MET A 88 11.64 3.81 1.84
CA MET A 88 13.02 3.70 2.30
C MET A 88 13.61 2.42 1.74
N VAL A 89 14.56 2.54 0.84
CA VAL A 89 15.15 1.43 0.11
C VAL A 89 16.64 1.38 0.33
N SER A 90 17.17 0.18 0.60
CA SER A 90 18.61 -0.07 0.68
C SER A 90 19.02 -1.20 -0.26
N GLY A 91 20.28 -1.18 -0.67
CA GLY A 91 20.85 -2.18 -1.54
C GLY A 91 22.13 -1.67 -2.21
N GLU A 92 22.86 -2.59 -2.84
CA GLU A 92 24.10 -2.24 -3.51
C GLU A 92 23.86 -1.57 -4.85
N GLY A 93 24.53 -0.43 -5.04
CA GLY A 93 24.58 0.25 -6.33
C GLY A 93 23.28 0.91 -6.79
N ILE A 94 22.26 0.98 -5.96
CA ILE A 94 21.01 1.63 -6.32
C ILE A 94 21.24 3.13 -6.39
N SER A 95 20.99 3.73 -7.57
CA SER A 95 21.06 5.17 -7.73
C SER A 95 19.76 5.84 -7.30
N GLU A 96 19.84 7.09 -6.86
CA GLU A 96 18.64 7.88 -6.57
C GLU A 96 17.74 8.00 -7.80
N LYS A 97 18.32 8.13 -8.98
CA LYS A 97 17.57 8.20 -10.24
C LYS A 97 16.76 6.92 -10.49
N ALA A 98 17.36 5.76 -10.24
CA ALA A 98 16.67 4.47 -10.41
C ALA A 98 15.53 4.32 -9.41
N LEU A 99 15.74 4.69 -8.14
CA LEU A 99 14.70 4.65 -7.12
C LEU A 99 13.58 5.64 -7.44
N ALA A 100 13.92 6.87 -7.79
CA ALA A 100 12.94 7.89 -8.17
C ALA A 100 12.05 7.40 -9.31
N ARG A 101 12.65 6.80 -10.34
CA ARG A 101 11.92 6.25 -11.49
C ARG A 101 11.00 5.09 -11.08
N ALA A 102 11.49 4.19 -10.23
CA ALA A 102 10.68 3.06 -9.77
C ALA A 102 9.43 3.53 -8.99
N VAL A 103 9.61 4.47 -8.09
CA VAL A 103 8.50 5.07 -7.32
C VAL A 103 7.52 5.79 -8.25
N GLN A 104 8.02 6.58 -9.17
CA GLN A 104 7.18 7.32 -10.13
C GLN A 104 6.37 6.36 -11.01
N LEU A 105 6.99 5.33 -11.56
CA LEU A 105 6.31 4.35 -12.41
C LEU A 105 5.23 3.59 -11.66
N SER A 106 5.48 3.22 -10.41
CA SER A 106 4.47 2.58 -9.57
C SER A 106 3.26 3.48 -9.40
N ALA A 107 3.47 4.72 -8.97
CA ALA A 107 2.38 5.66 -8.68
C ALA A 107 1.57 6.05 -9.91
N GLU A 108 2.24 6.26 -11.04
CA GLU A 108 1.59 6.80 -12.25
C GLU A 108 1.07 5.73 -13.20
N LYS A 109 1.60 4.50 -13.13
CA LYS A 109 1.35 3.52 -14.20
C LYS A 109 1.01 2.11 -13.73
N TYR A 110 1.57 1.62 -12.64
CA TYR A 110 1.51 0.20 -12.31
C TYR A 110 0.75 -0.16 -11.03
N CYS A 111 0.71 0.70 -10.01
CA CYS A 111 0.03 0.35 -8.78
C CYS A 111 -1.48 0.41 -8.95
N SER A 112 -2.11 -0.77 -9.03
CA SER A 112 -3.56 -0.88 -9.20
C SER A 112 -4.33 -0.18 -8.10
N VAL A 113 -3.89 -0.32 -6.86
CA VAL A 113 -4.57 0.28 -5.70
C VAL A 113 -4.50 1.80 -5.75
N MET A 114 -3.31 2.37 -5.98
CA MET A 114 -3.17 3.83 -6.09
C MET A 114 -3.99 4.39 -7.25
N LEU A 115 -3.93 3.74 -8.40
CA LEU A 115 -4.64 4.20 -9.60
C LEU A 115 -6.16 4.15 -9.44
N MET A 116 -6.69 3.17 -8.70
CA MET A 116 -8.12 3.14 -8.38
C MET A 116 -8.55 4.29 -7.46
N LEU A 117 -7.66 4.74 -6.58
CA LEU A 117 -7.95 5.83 -5.63
C LEU A 117 -7.70 7.21 -6.22
N THR A 118 -6.87 7.31 -7.25
CA THR A 118 -6.51 8.57 -7.92
C THR A 118 -7.77 9.28 -8.43
N GLY A 119 -7.84 10.58 -8.19
CA GLY A 119 -9.01 11.39 -8.54
C GLY A 119 -9.96 11.60 -7.35
N ASN A 120 -10.02 10.67 -6.41
CA ASN A 120 -10.80 10.81 -5.18
C ASN A 120 -9.90 11.10 -3.97
N VAL A 121 -8.67 10.61 -4.01
CA VAL A 121 -7.69 10.78 -2.94
C VAL A 121 -6.45 11.46 -3.52
N ASP A 122 -5.95 12.49 -2.83
CA ASP A 122 -4.69 13.14 -3.18
C ASP A 122 -3.54 12.26 -2.69
N ILE A 123 -2.87 11.57 -3.61
CA ILE A 123 -1.78 10.65 -3.29
C ILE A 123 -0.43 11.27 -3.69
N THR A 124 0.49 11.34 -2.75
CA THR A 124 1.84 11.83 -2.96
C THR A 124 2.85 10.79 -2.53
N THR A 125 4.05 10.86 -3.10
CA THR A 125 5.13 9.91 -2.81
C THR A 125 6.43 10.65 -2.56
N SER A 126 7.30 10.02 -1.78
CA SER A 126 8.69 10.44 -1.58
C SER A 126 9.55 9.20 -1.34
N TYR A 127 10.86 9.36 -1.34
CA TYR A 127 11.77 8.23 -1.19
C TYR A 127 13.09 8.66 -0.55
N THR A 128 13.77 7.70 0.06
CA THR A 128 15.11 7.85 0.61
C THR A 128 15.90 6.56 0.35
N LEU A 129 17.12 6.69 -0.15
CA LEU A 129 18.09 5.61 -0.13
C LEU A 129 18.73 5.56 1.25
N VAL A 130 18.66 4.41 1.87
CA VAL A 130 19.18 4.21 3.24
C VAL A 130 20.30 3.18 3.30
#